data_b4487d1e4cfbfac39b1eecad6b3a26ac
#
_entry.id   b4487d1e4cfbfac39b1eecad6b3a26ac
#
_cell.length_a   1.000
_cell.length_b   1.000
_cell.length_c   1.000
_cell.angle_alpha   90.00
_cell.angle_beta   90.00
_cell.angle_gamma   90.00
#
_symmetry.space_group_name_H-M   'P 1'
#
loop_
_entity.id
_entity.type
_entity.pdbx_description
1 polymer ?
#
loop_
_entity_poly.entity_id
_entity_poly.type
_entity_poly.pdbx_seq_one_letter_code
_entity_poly.pdbx_strand_id
1 'polypeptide(L)'
;MDYLEKLGQELLDETHFPDIQQTIEGFLKHAVSEKKSDGVVFGLSGGIDSVTVAYLTAKIFGKKALALVMPDSTVSPSSETGDALKVIGELGLDYKLIDIDVIHKIYSNHLEPDERALGNLRARIRSNIIYYYANLKNYLVLGTSNKSEYLIGYFTKFGDGSADILPIVELYKTQVRKFAEFLGVPNNIVTKRSSPNLWKGHDAEEEIGISYEEI
;
A
#
# COMPACT_ATOMS: atom_id res chain seq x y z
N MET A 1 -14.70 32.16 1.67
CA MET A 1 -13.93 30.90 1.61
C MET A 1 -12.64 31.13 2.37
N ASP A 2 -12.41 30.39 3.42
CA ASP A 2 -11.19 30.49 4.23
C ASP A 2 -9.98 30.08 3.38
N TYR A 3 -8.79 30.62 3.70
CA TYR A 3 -7.54 30.29 3.01
C TYR A 3 -7.28 28.77 3.01
N LEU A 4 -7.59 28.08 4.09
CA LEU A 4 -7.44 26.64 4.22
C LEU A 4 -8.41 25.85 3.31
N GLU A 5 -9.66 26.31 3.17
CA GLU A 5 -10.60 25.71 2.21
C GLU A 5 -10.14 25.85 0.76
N LYS A 6 -9.60 27.03 0.42
CA LYS A 6 -9.06 27.28 -0.93
C LYS A 6 -7.84 26.39 -1.20
N LEU A 7 -6.91 26.29 -0.26
CA LEU A 7 -5.74 25.44 -0.36
C LEU A 7 -6.13 23.95 -0.49
N GLY A 8 -7.12 23.50 0.30
CA GLY A 8 -7.66 22.15 0.20
C GLY A 8 -8.23 21.85 -1.19
N GLN A 9 -8.98 22.78 -1.79
CA GLN A 9 -9.49 22.64 -3.15
C GLN A 9 -8.38 22.58 -4.20
N GLU A 10 -7.35 23.43 -4.09
CA GLU A 10 -6.19 23.39 -4.98
C GLU A 10 -5.43 22.06 -4.89
N LEU A 11 -5.31 21.48 -3.70
CA LEU A 11 -4.66 20.19 -3.49
C LEU A 11 -5.45 19.00 -4.07
N LEU A 12 -6.78 19.17 -4.26
CA LEU A 12 -7.67 18.16 -4.85
C LEU A 12 -7.98 18.43 -6.34
N ASP A 13 -7.31 19.40 -6.97
CA ASP A 13 -7.52 19.74 -8.36
C ASP A 13 -7.01 18.59 -9.28
N GLU A 14 -7.96 17.92 -9.90
CA GLU A 14 -7.72 16.78 -10.80
C GLU A 14 -7.01 17.16 -12.10
N THR A 15 -6.94 18.46 -12.44
CA THR A 15 -6.24 18.92 -13.65
C THR A 15 -4.74 18.60 -13.62
N HIS A 16 -4.16 18.42 -12.44
CA HIS A 16 -2.75 18.08 -12.25
C HIS A 16 -2.46 16.57 -12.21
N PHE A 17 -3.47 15.71 -12.15
CA PHE A 17 -3.25 14.26 -12.03
C PHE A 17 -2.49 13.64 -13.21
N PRO A 18 -2.66 14.05 -14.47
CA PRO A 18 -1.82 13.56 -15.57
C PRO A 18 -0.33 13.84 -15.35
N ASP A 19 0.02 15.04 -14.88
CA ASP A 19 1.41 15.46 -14.62
C ASP A 19 1.98 14.70 -13.40
N ILE A 20 1.18 14.53 -12.34
CA ILE A 20 1.54 13.73 -11.15
C ILE A 20 1.81 12.30 -11.57
N GLN A 21 0.94 11.69 -12.36
CA GLN A 21 1.13 10.33 -12.87
C GLN A 21 2.44 10.23 -13.66
N GLN A 22 2.67 11.14 -14.61
CA GLN A 22 3.88 11.14 -15.42
C GLN A 22 5.14 11.31 -14.58
N THR A 23 5.10 12.16 -13.55
CA THR A 23 6.20 12.40 -12.61
C THR A 23 6.53 11.14 -11.83
N ILE A 24 5.53 10.48 -11.23
CA ILE A 24 5.71 9.23 -10.47
C ILE A 24 6.22 8.12 -11.39
N GLU A 25 5.63 7.96 -12.58
CA GLU A 25 6.07 6.94 -13.55
C GLU A 25 7.52 7.16 -14.00
N GLY A 26 7.90 8.42 -14.26
CA GLY A 26 9.27 8.80 -14.63
C GLY A 26 10.27 8.51 -13.50
N PHE A 27 9.91 8.88 -12.27
CA PHE A 27 10.72 8.61 -11.09
C PHE A 27 10.94 7.11 -10.87
N LEU A 28 9.89 6.28 -10.96
CA LEU A 28 10.00 4.84 -10.79
C LEU A 28 10.89 4.19 -11.86
N LYS A 29 10.75 4.58 -13.12
CA LYS A 29 11.61 4.09 -14.22
C LYS A 29 13.08 4.46 -14.00
N HIS A 30 13.31 5.71 -13.58
CA HIS A 30 14.65 6.20 -13.31
C HIS A 30 15.30 5.42 -12.14
N ALA A 31 14.59 5.25 -11.03
CA ALA A 31 15.09 4.55 -9.86
C ALA A 31 15.44 3.07 -10.15
N VAL A 32 14.58 2.36 -10.88
CA VAL A 32 14.85 0.96 -11.31
C VAL A 32 16.10 0.89 -12.19
N SER A 33 16.26 1.84 -13.13
CA SER A 33 17.43 1.91 -14.01
C SER A 33 18.71 2.26 -13.24
N GLU A 34 18.68 3.26 -12.37
CA GLU A 34 19.82 3.71 -11.56
C GLU A 34 20.33 2.60 -10.63
N LYS A 35 19.41 1.91 -9.96
CA LYS A 35 19.74 0.80 -9.05
C LYS A 35 20.07 -0.51 -9.79
N LYS A 36 19.98 -0.53 -11.12
CA LYS A 36 20.19 -1.72 -11.95
C LYS A 36 19.31 -2.89 -11.51
N SER A 37 18.08 -2.59 -11.12
CA SER A 37 17.09 -3.60 -10.74
C SER A 37 16.32 -4.08 -11.96
N ASP A 38 15.82 -5.32 -11.90
CA ASP A 38 15.11 -5.95 -13.02
C ASP A 38 13.60 -5.63 -13.01
N GLY A 39 13.07 -5.09 -11.90
CA GLY A 39 11.67 -4.74 -11.73
C GLY A 39 11.35 -4.27 -10.31
N VAL A 40 10.09 -4.42 -9.91
CA VAL A 40 9.57 -3.97 -8.63
C VAL A 40 8.72 -5.04 -7.94
N VAL A 41 8.68 -5.03 -6.61
CA VAL A 41 7.81 -5.88 -5.79
C VAL A 41 7.13 -5.05 -4.71
N PHE A 42 5.87 -5.35 -4.43
CA PHE A 42 5.08 -4.66 -3.41
C PHE A 42 4.01 -5.55 -2.80
N GLY A 43 3.56 -5.20 -1.59
CA GLY A 43 2.40 -5.81 -0.96
C GLY A 43 1.10 -5.26 -1.55
N LEU A 44 0.18 -6.14 -1.94
CA LEU A 44 -1.14 -5.76 -2.42
C LEU A 44 -2.20 -6.30 -1.45
N SER A 45 -2.74 -5.40 -0.63
CA SER A 45 -3.71 -5.75 0.41
C SER A 45 -5.17 -5.74 -0.07
N GLY A 46 -5.47 -5.06 -1.17
CA GLY A 46 -6.83 -4.72 -1.61
C GLY A 46 -7.35 -3.39 -1.05
N GLY A 47 -6.56 -2.70 -0.24
CA GLY A 47 -6.80 -1.31 0.18
C GLY A 47 -6.32 -0.31 -0.88
N ILE A 48 -6.90 0.88 -0.85
CA ILE A 48 -6.74 1.91 -1.90
C ILE A 48 -5.29 2.27 -2.20
N ASP A 49 -4.42 2.42 -1.17
CA ASP A 49 -3.03 2.82 -1.35
C ASP A 49 -2.25 1.77 -2.15
N SER A 50 -2.35 0.51 -1.74
CA SER A 50 -1.68 -0.60 -2.42
C SER A 50 -2.21 -0.83 -3.84
N VAL A 51 -3.51 -0.60 -4.05
CA VAL A 51 -4.13 -0.69 -5.38
C VAL A 51 -3.68 0.47 -6.27
N THR A 52 -3.58 1.69 -5.75
CA THR A 52 -3.03 2.84 -6.49
C THR A 52 -1.60 2.56 -6.97
N VAL A 53 -0.75 2.01 -6.10
CA VAL A 53 0.61 1.59 -6.49
C VAL A 53 0.56 0.48 -7.55
N ALA A 54 -0.37 -0.47 -7.46
CA ALA A 54 -0.53 -1.53 -8.47
C ALA A 54 -0.88 -0.96 -9.86
N TYR A 55 -1.82 0.00 -9.95
CA TYR A 55 -2.18 0.65 -11.22
C TYR A 55 -1.01 1.41 -11.84
N LEU A 56 -0.25 2.17 -11.04
CA LEU A 56 0.95 2.87 -11.49
C LEU A 56 2.01 1.90 -12.04
N THR A 57 2.28 0.82 -11.30
CA THR A 57 3.36 -0.11 -11.65
C THR A 57 3.03 -1.06 -12.79
N ALA A 58 1.77 -1.50 -12.91
CA ALA A 58 1.33 -2.36 -14.00
C ALA A 58 1.55 -1.72 -15.36
N LYS A 59 1.24 -0.43 -15.48
CA LYS A 59 1.39 0.34 -16.72
C LYS A 59 2.85 0.43 -17.20
N ILE A 60 3.79 0.57 -16.28
CA ILE A 60 5.20 0.86 -16.62
C ILE A 60 6.11 -0.36 -16.59
N PHE A 61 5.80 -1.36 -15.77
CA PHE A 61 6.65 -2.55 -15.60
C PHE A 61 6.01 -3.84 -16.11
N GLY A 62 4.68 -3.89 -16.26
CA GLY A 62 3.98 -5.10 -16.72
C GLY A 62 4.37 -6.32 -15.88
N LYS A 63 4.89 -7.37 -16.52
CA LYS A 63 5.33 -8.62 -15.88
C LYS A 63 6.57 -8.48 -14.96
N LYS A 64 7.23 -7.33 -14.98
CA LYS A 64 8.31 -7.00 -14.05
C LYS A 64 7.83 -6.31 -12.77
N ALA A 65 6.51 -6.20 -12.56
CA ALA A 65 5.88 -5.82 -11.31
C ALA A 65 5.30 -7.07 -10.64
N LEU A 66 5.80 -7.42 -9.46
CA LEU A 66 5.34 -8.56 -8.67
C LEU A 66 4.47 -8.09 -7.51
N ALA A 67 3.20 -8.46 -7.51
CA ALA A 67 2.29 -8.23 -6.39
C ALA A 67 2.33 -9.38 -5.39
N LEU A 68 2.47 -9.10 -4.11
CA LEU A 68 2.40 -10.09 -3.04
C LEU A 68 1.10 -9.87 -2.24
N VAL A 69 0.19 -10.82 -2.33
CA VAL A 69 -1.05 -10.86 -1.55
C VAL A 69 -0.79 -11.75 -0.33
N MET A 70 -0.76 -11.15 0.85
CA MET A 70 -0.30 -11.81 2.08
C MET A 70 -1.33 -11.66 3.21
N PRO A 71 -2.52 -12.29 3.08
CA PRO A 71 -3.49 -12.27 4.16
C PRO A 71 -2.96 -13.02 5.39
N ASP A 72 -3.45 -12.63 6.56
CA ASP A 72 -3.55 -13.50 7.72
C ASP A 72 -5.03 -13.91 7.80
N SER A 73 -5.36 -15.13 7.44
CA SER A 73 -6.75 -15.61 7.33
C SER A 73 -7.52 -15.57 8.66
N THR A 74 -6.83 -15.37 9.78
CA THR A 74 -7.46 -15.22 11.11
C THR A 74 -7.99 -13.81 11.39
N VAL A 75 -7.46 -12.78 10.69
CA VAL A 75 -7.82 -11.36 10.91
C VAL A 75 -8.17 -10.60 9.64
N SER A 76 -7.57 -10.95 8.50
CA SER A 76 -7.80 -10.26 7.22
C SER A 76 -9.16 -10.65 6.63
N PRO A 77 -10.03 -9.67 6.30
CA PRO A 77 -11.28 -9.96 5.63
C PRO A 77 -11.05 -10.64 4.26
N SER A 78 -11.79 -11.69 3.96
CA SER A 78 -11.69 -12.39 2.65
C SER A 78 -12.02 -11.48 1.46
N SER A 79 -12.87 -10.46 1.67
CA SER A 79 -13.18 -9.44 0.67
C SER A 79 -11.95 -8.65 0.22
N GLU A 80 -11.02 -8.33 1.13
CA GLU A 80 -9.78 -7.63 0.82
C GLU A 80 -8.90 -8.45 -0.12
N THR A 81 -8.71 -9.73 0.22
CA THR A 81 -7.99 -10.68 -0.65
C THR A 81 -8.68 -10.83 -2.01
N GLY A 82 -10.02 -10.88 -2.01
CA GLY A 82 -10.83 -10.95 -3.23
C GLY A 82 -10.63 -9.72 -4.13
N ASP A 83 -10.63 -8.51 -3.54
CA ASP A 83 -10.40 -7.27 -4.29
C ASP A 83 -8.97 -7.21 -4.84
N ALA A 84 -7.96 -7.60 -4.06
CA ALA A 84 -6.59 -7.69 -4.54
C ALA A 84 -6.45 -8.64 -5.75
N LEU A 85 -7.08 -9.81 -5.71
CA LEU A 85 -7.03 -10.77 -6.81
C LEU A 85 -7.78 -10.29 -8.06
N LYS A 86 -8.89 -9.56 -7.91
CA LYS A 86 -9.59 -8.92 -9.04
C LYS A 86 -8.70 -7.89 -9.73
N VAL A 87 -8.06 -7.00 -8.95
CA VAL A 87 -7.12 -6.00 -9.46
C VAL A 87 -5.95 -6.66 -10.21
N ILE A 88 -5.40 -7.74 -9.68
CA ILE A 88 -4.35 -8.53 -10.35
C ILE A 88 -4.82 -9.05 -11.71
N GLY A 89 -6.04 -9.62 -11.76
CA GLY A 89 -6.62 -10.13 -12.99
C GLY A 89 -6.87 -9.03 -14.02
N GLU A 90 -7.37 -7.88 -13.59
CA GLU A 90 -7.62 -6.71 -14.42
C GLU A 90 -6.33 -6.12 -15.02
N LEU A 91 -5.31 -5.96 -14.19
CA LEU A 91 -4.02 -5.37 -14.58
C LEU A 91 -3.05 -6.36 -15.23
N GLY A 92 -3.35 -7.66 -15.19
CA GLY A 92 -2.48 -8.71 -15.71
C GLY A 92 -1.13 -8.84 -14.99
N LEU A 93 -1.09 -8.52 -13.70
CA LEU A 93 0.12 -8.58 -12.88
C LEU A 93 0.56 -10.01 -12.57
N ASP A 94 1.87 -10.21 -12.45
CA ASP A 94 2.39 -11.40 -11.80
C ASP A 94 2.19 -11.29 -10.27
N TYR A 95 1.87 -12.41 -9.62
CA TYR A 95 1.59 -12.37 -8.18
C TYR A 95 1.98 -13.65 -7.44
N LYS A 96 2.04 -13.54 -6.12
CA LYS A 96 2.05 -14.67 -5.18
C LYS A 96 0.97 -14.43 -4.11
N LEU A 97 0.25 -15.50 -3.77
CA LEU A 97 -0.68 -15.52 -2.65
C LEU A 97 -0.05 -16.36 -1.54
N ILE A 98 0.20 -15.75 -0.38
CA ILE A 98 0.90 -16.37 0.75
C ILE A 98 0.13 -16.04 2.02
N ASP A 99 -0.60 -16.99 2.57
CA ASP A 99 -1.22 -16.82 3.88
C ASP A 99 -0.14 -16.85 4.96
N ILE A 100 -0.10 -15.81 5.80
CA ILE A 100 0.90 -15.67 6.85
C ILE A 100 0.44 -16.21 8.21
N ASP A 101 -0.76 -16.75 8.33
CA ASP A 101 -1.36 -17.19 9.59
C ASP A 101 -0.49 -18.20 10.33
N VAL A 102 0.01 -19.22 9.63
CA VAL A 102 0.89 -20.26 10.21
C VAL A 102 2.22 -19.66 10.68
N ILE A 103 2.80 -18.74 9.89
CA ILE A 103 4.06 -18.08 10.25
C ILE A 103 3.85 -17.22 11.50
N HIS A 104 2.80 -16.40 11.51
CA HIS A 104 2.44 -15.56 12.63
C HIS A 104 2.16 -16.40 13.90
N LYS A 105 1.43 -17.52 13.76
CA LYS A 105 1.13 -18.43 14.86
C LYS A 105 2.39 -19.05 15.47
N ILE A 106 3.36 -19.43 14.64
CA ILE A 106 4.64 -19.97 15.14
C ILE A 106 5.35 -18.94 16.03
N TYR A 107 5.45 -17.69 15.57
CA TYR A 107 6.04 -16.62 16.38
C TYR A 107 5.25 -16.36 17.66
N SER A 108 3.93 -16.19 17.56
CA SER A 108 3.07 -15.82 18.68
C SER A 108 3.03 -16.87 19.80
N ASN A 109 3.25 -18.16 19.48
CA ASN A 109 3.35 -19.22 20.49
C ASN A 109 4.55 -19.07 21.43
N HIS A 110 5.54 -18.25 21.07
CA HIS A 110 6.76 -18.03 21.86
C HIS A 110 6.85 -16.61 22.44
N LEU A 111 5.80 -15.79 22.24
CA LEU A 111 5.78 -14.39 22.65
C LEU A 111 4.64 -14.13 23.64
N GLU A 112 4.79 -13.08 24.44
CA GLU A 112 3.73 -12.62 25.32
C GLU A 112 2.53 -12.10 24.51
N PRO A 113 1.28 -12.36 24.93
CA PRO A 113 0.10 -11.94 24.21
C PRO A 113 -0.14 -10.42 24.38
N ASP A 114 0.07 -9.68 23.31
CA ASP A 114 -0.30 -8.27 23.19
C ASP A 114 -0.81 -8.02 21.78
N GLU A 115 -2.04 -7.50 21.63
CA GLU A 115 -2.71 -7.37 20.34
C GLU A 115 -1.94 -6.44 19.39
N ARG A 116 -1.45 -5.30 19.90
CA ARG A 116 -0.73 -4.32 19.10
C ARG A 116 0.65 -4.82 18.68
N ALA A 117 1.38 -5.45 19.60
CA ALA A 117 2.69 -6.02 19.31
C ALA A 117 2.58 -7.16 18.29
N LEU A 118 1.59 -8.05 18.43
CA LEU A 118 1.29 -9.13 17.48
C LEU A 118 0.80 -8.59 16.14
N GLY A 119 0.02 -7.49 16.13
CA GLY A 119 -0.34 -6.78 14.90
C GLY A 119 0.88 -6.27 14.15
N ASN A 120 1.77 -5.56 14.83
CA ASN A 120 3.03 -5.09 14.27
C ASN A 120 3.94 -6.23 13.79
N LEU A 121 3.88 -7.40 14.43
CA LEU A 121 4.59 -8.59 13.97
C LEU A 121 4.07 -9.05 12.59
N ARG A 122 2.74 -9.01 12.34
CA ARG A 122 2.17 -9.31 11.02
C ARG A 122 2.76 -8.43 9.92
N ALA A 123 2.84 -7.11 10.17
CA ALA A 123 3.44 -6.18 9.22
C ALA A 123 4.91 -6.52 8.92
N ARG A 124 5.69 -6.89 9.96
CA ARG A 124 7.11 -7.28 9.80
C ARG A 124 7.29 -8.61 9.08
N ILE A 125 6.43 -9.59 9.32
CA ILE A 125 6.43 -10.86 8.57
C ILE A 125 6.20 -10.58 7.08
N ARG A 126 5.22 -9.74 6.73
CA ARG A 126 4.97 -9.33 5.33
C ARG A 126 6.19 -8.64 4.73
N SER A 127 6.81 -7.72 5.44
CA SER A 127 8.03 -7.04 4.99
C SER A 127 9.16 -8.03 4.71
N ASN A 128 9.42 -8.98 5.60
CA ASN A 128 10.44 -10.01 5.40
C ASN A 128 10.19 -10.82 4.11
N ILE A 129 8.93 -11.18 3.83
CA ILE A 129 8.56 -11.89 2.61
C ILE A 129 8.77 -11.01 1.38
N ILE A 130 8.41 -9.73 1.43
CA ILE A 130 8.62 -8.79 0.32
C ILE A 130 10.11 -8.70 -0.02
N TYR A 131 10.97 -8.49 0.98
CA TYR A 131 12.42 -8.40 0.77
C TYR A 131 13.05 -9.72 0.34
N TYR A 132 12.49 -10.87 0.73
CA TYR A 132 12.91 -12.15 0.18
C TYR A 132 12.71 -12.20 -1.35
N TYR A 133 11.53 -11.79 -1.84
CA TYR A 133 11.27 -11.76 -3.28
C TYR A 133 12.04 -10.66 -4.01
N ALA A 134 12.28 -9.51 -3.36
CA ALA A 134 13.13 -8.46 -3.88
C ALA A 134 14.55 -8.99 -4.18
N ASN A 135 15.15 -9.67 -3.19
CA ASN A 135 16.47 -10.27 -3.35
C ASN A 135 16.48 -11.39 -4.40
N LEU A 136 15.48 -12.27 -4.39
CA LEU A 136 15.38 -13.39 -5.33
C LEU A 136 15.31 -12.93 -6.80
N LYS A 137 14.65 -11.79 -7.05
CA LYS A 137 14.38 -11.30 -8.40
C LYS A 137 15.20 -10.07 -8.81
N ASN A 138 16.07 -9.56 -7.94
CA ASN A 138 16.75 -8.27 -8.12
C ASN A 138 15.73 -7.13 -8.34
N TYR A 139 14.68 -7.05 -7.51
CA TYR A 139 13.61 -6.07 -7.59
C TYR A 139 13.74 -5.03 -6.48
N LEU A 140 13.28 -3.79 -6.74
CA LEU A 140 13.09 -2.78 -5.71
C LEU A 140 11.76 -3.00 -4.98
N VAL A 141 11.79 -2.79 -3.66
CA VAL A 141 10.60 -2.81 -2.82
C VAL A 141 9.88 -1.47 -2.92
N LEU A 142 8.62 -1.50 -3.33
CA LEU A 142 7.75 -0.33 -3.27
C LEU A 142 6.88 -0.40 -2.02
N GLY A 143 6.91 0.66 -1.21
CA GLY A 143 5.97 0.86 -0.13
C GLY A 143 4.70 1.57 -0.61
N THR A 144 3.68 1.52 0.22
CA THR A 144 2.36 2.05 -0.10
C THR A 144 1.89 3.15 0.84
N SER A 145 2.77 3.65 1.71
CA SER A 145 2.47 4.76 2.62
C SER A 145 2.21 6.05 1.84
N ASN A 146 1.16 6.75 2.22
CA ASN A 146 0.81 8.06 1.72
C ASN A 146 1.33 9.18 2.63
N LYS A 147 1.15 10.45 2.24
CA LYS A 147 1.66 11.61 2.98
C LYS A 147 1.03 11.75 4.36
N SER A 148 -0.30 11.54 4.49
CA SER A 148 -0.98 11.61 5.77
C SER A 148 -0.38 10.62 6.76
N GLU A 149 -0.26 9.35 6.38
CA GLU A 149 0.32 8.30 7.21
C GLU A 149 1.79 8.59 7.56
N TYR A 150 2.57 9.03 6.59
CA TYR A 150 3.99 9.31 6.78
C TYR A 150 4.24 10.47 7.76
N LEU A 151 3.48 11.56 7.66
CA LEU A 151 3.63 12.75 8.51
C LEU A 151 3.28 12.48 9.98
N ILE A 152 2.23 11.68 10.23
CA ILE A 152 1.81 11.34 11.60
C ILE A 152 2.54 10.11 12.16
N GLY A 153 3.37 9.43 11.35
CA GLY A 153 4.09 8.22 11.76
C GLY A 153 3.19 6.99 11.88
N TYR A 154 2.07 6.95 11.14
CA TYR A 154 1.12 5.85 11.16
C TYR A 154 1.57 4.71 10.24
N PHE A 155 2.55 3.98 10.67
CA PHE A 155 3.08 2.77 10.02
C PHE A 155 3.87 1.93 11.03
N THR A 156 3.99 0.66 10.77
CA THR A 156 4.86 -0.23 11.57
C THR A 156 6.31 -0.05 11.10
N LYS A 157 7.16 0.45 12.01
CA LYS A 157 8.60 0.56 11.77
C LYS A 157 9.22 -0.80 11.44
N PHE A 158 9.94 -0.87 10.31
CA PHE A 158 10.48 -2.11 9.74
C PHE A 158 9.43 -3.15 9.33
N GLY A 159 8.17 -2.71 9.21
CA GLY A 159 7.08 -3.46 8.62
C GLY A 159 6.66 -2.81 7.29
N ASP A 160 5.43 -2.30 7.22
CA ASP A 160 4.92 -1.54 6.07
C ASP A 160 5.65 -0.22 5.83
N GLY A 161 6.30 0.35 6.87
CA GLY A 161 7.22 1.48 6.69
C GLY A 161 8.58 1.12 6.06
N SER A 162 8.85 -0.15 5.77
CA SER A 162 10.07 -0.59 5.07
C SER A 162 9.87 -0.61 3.58
N ALA A 163 10.61 0.22 2.86
CA ALA A 163 10.59 0.26 1.40
C ALA A 163 11.87 0.89 0.85
N ASP A 164 12.21 0.56 -0.40
CA ASP A 164 13.27 1.25 -1.13
C ASP A 164 12.73 2.55 -1.75
N ILE A 165 11.45 2.57 -2.11
CA ILE A 165 10.75 3.69 -2.76
C ILE A 165 9.31 3.76 -2.23
N LEU A 166 8.82 4.98 -2.04
CA LEU A 166 7.45 5.32 -1.64
C LEU A 166 6.76 6.14 -2.75
N PRO A 167 6.10 5.51 -3.74
CA PRO A 167 5.59 6.20 -4.93
C PRO A 167 4.53 7.27 -4.66
N ILE A 168 3.75 7.11 -3.59
CA ILE A 168 2.60 7.97 -3.27
C ILE A 168 2.80 8.77 -1.97
N VAL A 169 4.02 8.83 -1.45
CA VAL A 169 4.32 9.49 -0.16
C VAL A 169 4.11 11.02 -0.19
N GLU A 170 4.06 11.62 -1.36
CA GLU A 170 3.77 13.05 -1.51
C GLU A 170 2.26 13.36 -1.68
N LEU A 171 1.41 12.33 -1.74
CA LEU A 171 -0.04 12.48 -1.83
C LEU A 171 -0.70 12.25 -0.47
N TYR A 172 -1.52 13.23 -0.02
CA TYR A 172 -2.39 13.03 1.13
C TYR A 172 -3.43 11.93 0.86
N LYS A 173 -3.98 11.31 1.88
CA LYS A 173 -4.98 10.23 1.73
C LYS A 173 -6.17 10.64 0.86
N THR A 174 -6.66 11.87 1.04
CA THR A 174 -7.74 12.45 0.23
C THR A 174 -7.35 12.60 -1.23
N GLN A 175 -6.09 12.98 -1.52
CA GLN A 175 -5.54 13.03 -2.87
C GLN A 175 -5.37 11.64 -3.46
N VAL A 176 -4.93 10.65 -2.67
CA VAL A 176 -4.82 9.25 -3.14
C VAL A 176 -6.18 8.72 -3.57
N ARG A 177 -7.28 9.02 -2.85
CA ARG A 177 -8.64 8.65 -3.25
C ARG A 177 -9.01 9.21 -4.61
N LYS A 178 -8.82 10.51 -4.82
CA LYS A 178 -9.10 11.19 -6.10
C LYS A 178 -8.19 10.71 -7.23
N PHE A 179 -6.93 10.53 -6.94
CA PHE A 179 -5.97 10.03 -7.92
C PHE A 179 -6.25 8.58 -8.31
N ALA A 180 -6.71 7.74 -7.38
CA ALA A 180 -7.17 6.39 -7.67
C ALA A 180 -8.39 6.37 -8.60
N GLU A 181 -9.37 7.27 -8.38
CA GLU A 181 -10.50 7.47 -9.31
C GLU A 181 -10.01 7.82 -10.71
N PHE A 182 -9.09 8.79 -10.82
CA PHE A 182 -8.48 9.19 -12.10
C PHE A 182 -7.75 8.03 -12.79
N LEU A 183 -7.06 7.17 -12.04
CA LEU A 183 -6.39 5.97 -12.59
C LEU A 183 -7.36 4.86 -13.02
N GLY A 184 -8.64 4.97 -12.69
CA GLY A 184 -9.67 3.97 -13.01
C GLY A 184 -9.81 2.86 -11.97
N VAL A 185 -9.36 3.07 -10.74
CA VAL A 185 -9.55 2.11 -9.64
C VAL A 185 -11.05 1.95 -9.36
N PRO A 186 -11.55 0.69 -9.19
CA PRO A 186 -12.96 0.43 -8.93
C PRO A 186 -13.50 1.17 -7.69
N ASN A 187 -14.68 1.78 -7.82
CA ASN A 187 -15.27 2.65 -6.80
C ASN A 187 -15.47 1.95 -5.44
N ASN A 188 -15.73 0.64 -5.41
CA ASN A 188 -15.84 -0.12 -4.16
C ASN A 188 -14.52 -0.17 -3.38
N ILE A 189 -13.37 0.03 -4.02
CA ILE A 189 -12.05 0.13 -3.37
C ILE A 189 -11.80 1.58 -2.94
N VAL A 190 -12.14 2.56 -3.78
CA VAL A 190 -11.96 3.99 -3.50
C VAL A 190 -12.74 4.43 -2.26
N THR A 191 -13.99 3.99 -2.14
CA THR A 191 -14.89 4.39 -1.03
C THR A 191 -14.75 3.55 0.23
N LYS A 192 -13.88 2.53 0.20
CA LYS A 192 -13.67 1.64 1.34
C LYS A 192 -13.00 2.40 2.51
N ARG A 193 -13.44 2.11 3.74
CA ARG A 193 -12.74 2.58 4.94
C ARG A 193 -11.32 2.04 5.00
N SER A 194 -10.41 2.88 5.48
CA SER A 194 -9.00 2.52 5.61
C SER A 194 -8.78 1.63 6.83
N SER A 195 -8.18 0.47 6.63
CA SER A 195 -7.81 -0.45 7.69
C SER A 195 -6.47 -1.12 7.41
N PRO A 196 -5.53 -1.13 8.36
CA PRO A 196 -4.30 -1.91 8.25
C PRO A 196 -4.52 -3.41 8.41
N ASN A 197 -5.70 -3.84 8.91
CA ASN A 197 -6.04 -5.25 9.17
C ASN A 197 -4.98 -6.00 10.00
N LEU A 198 -4.41 -5.34 11.03
CA LEU A 198 -3.42 -5.93 11.93
C LEU A 198 -4.08 -6.72 13.07
N TRP A 199 -5.35 -6.44 13.37
CA TRP A 199 -6.23 -7.21 14.24
C TRP A 199 -7.66 -7.12 13.74
N LYS A 200 -8.55 -7.90 14.35
CA LYS A 200 -9.94 -8.00 13.90
C LYS A 200 -10.69 -6.71 14.19
N GLY A 201 -11.30 -6.13 13.14
CA GLY A 201 -12.04 -4.87 13.24
C GLY A 201 -11.18 -3.62 13.36
N HIS A 202 -9.89 -3.71 13.03
CA HIS A 202 -8.98 -2.57 13.05
C HIS A 202 -9.44 -1.48 12.06
N ASP A 203 -9.70 -0.26 12.56
CA ASP A 203 -10.01 0.94 11.76
C ASP A 203 -8.91 1.97 11.97
N ALA A 204 -8.39 2.53 10.88
CA ALA A 204 -7.26 3.43 10.94
C ALA A 204 -7.60 4.76 11.61
N GLU A 205 -8.74 5.37 11.26
CA GLU A 205 -9.14 6.68 11.80
C GLU A 205 -9.53 6.58 13.28
N GLU A 206 -10.11 5.45 13.71
CA GLU A 206 -10.39 5.20 15.13
C GLU A 206 -9.08 5.07 15.94
N GLU A 207 -8.04 4.43 15.41
CA GLU A 207 -6.74 4.32 16.09
C GLU A 207 -5.97 5.65 16.09
N ILE A 208 -6.02 6.40 14.99
CA ILE A 208 -5.37 7.71 14.87
C ILE A 208 -6.07 8.75 15.75
N GLY A 209 -7.41 8.68 15.87
CA GLY A 209 -8.25 9.61 16.66
C GLY A 209 -8.71 10.86 15.90
N ILE A 210 -8.35 11.00 14.63
CA ILE A 210 -8.83 12.05 13.70
C ILE A 210 -9.04 11.48 12.32
N SER A 211 -9.87 12.11 11.51
CA SER A 211 -10.14 11.68 10.13
C SER A 211 -8.99 12.06 9.17
N TYR A 212 -8.93 11.37 8.04
CA TYR A 212 -7.97 11.73 6.99
C TYR A 212 -8.29 13.08 6.31
N GLU A 213 -9.52 13.54 6.41
CA GLU A 213 -9.94 14.87 5.96
C GLU A 213 -9.42 15.99 6.87
N GLU A 214 -9.09 15.67 8.15
CA GLU A 214 -8.54 16.63 9.12
C GLU A 214 -7.00 16.65 9.11
N ILE A 215 -6.36 15.64 8.54
CA ILE A 215 -4.90 15.55 8.37
C ILE A 215 -4.47 16.29 7.11
#